data_3153f7b0c497308bdef6332b86fc4f83
#
_entry.id   3153f7b0c497308bdef6332b86fc4f83
#
_cell.length_a   1.000
_cell.length_b   1.000
_cell.length_c   1.000
_cell.angle_alpha   90.00
_cell.angle_beta   90.00
_cell.angle_gamma   90.00
#
_symmetry.space_group_name_H-M   'P 1'
#
loop_
_entity.id
_entity.type
_entity.pdbx_description
1 polymer ?
#
loop_
_entity_poly.entity_id
_entity_poly.type
_entity_poly.pdbx_seq_one_letter_code
_entity_poly.pdbx_strand_id
1 'polypeptide(L)'
;MVAPDTVGDFRLRSSKYDPAARAAGAGFLYVLKGHPELTINVFVYPAGQKESARAIADGMAGFRADLAAAVSGGTYAELHELGTQRFELGIVVEPAPKAASALDKALVAAIAEAQRVPGEKLRMELRLDPEDAPARSNGYLFYKQLYYFKVRVSAAAQDIGPDAFDTLADQAARTLVPAIQVTNVGGCATPTIQIDPNGKPEQAALQLVRQSTLYQGFNCSRSAADAGIDRAAGNAAVIEIAYDAGDWASP
;
A
#
# COMPACT_ATOMS: atom_id res chain seq x y z
N MET A 1 7.69 1.31 -10.53
CA MET A 1 6.29 1.03 -10.13
C MET A 1 5.54 0.55 -11.35
N VAL A 2 4.72 -0.48 -11.22
CA VAL A 2 3.91 -1.04 -12.31
C VAL A 2 2.46 -1.04 -11.86
N ALA A 3 1.60 -0.29 -12.54
CA ALA A 3 0.18 -0.19 -12.28
C ALA A 3 -0.59 -0.75 -13.48
N PRO A 4 -1.30 -1.89 -13.34
CA PRO A 4 -2.05 -2.50 -14.42
C PRO A 4 -3.16 -1.58 -14.96
N ASP A 5 -3.36 -1.57 -16.29
CA ASP A 5 -4.45 -0.82 -16.93
C ASP A 5 -5.82 -1.31 -16.50
N THR A 6 -5.94 -2.60 -16.16
CA THR A 6 -7.20 -3.21 -15.74
C THR A 6 -6.95 -4.24 -14.64
N VAL A 7 -7.74 -4.16 -13.55
CA VAL A 7 -7.75 -5.13 -12.44
C VAL A 7 -9.19 -5.43 -12.06
N GLY A 8 -9.71 -6.58 -12.49
CA GLY A 8 -11.13 -6.88 -12.35
C GLY A 8 -11.98 -5.81 -13.06
N ASP A 9 -12.90 -5.18 -12.35
CA ASP A 9 -13.75 -4.10 -12.85
C ASP A 9 -13.11 -2.69 -12.70
N PHE A 10 -11.88 -2.60 -12.18
CA PHE A 10 -11.14 -1.35 -12.07
C PHE A 10 -10.31 -1.10 -13.32
N ARG A 11 -10.36 0.13 -13.85
CA ARG A 11 -9.59 0.57 -15.01
C ARG A 11 -8.76 1.79 -14.68
N LEU A 12 -7.48 1.77 -15.01
CA LEU A 12 -6.58 2.92 -14.88
C LEU A 12 -7.00 4.00 -15.86
N ARG A 13 -7.26 5.20 -15.34
CA ARG A 13 -7.64 6.38 -16.12
C ARG A 13 -6.43 7.25 -16.44
N SER A 14 -5.58 7.44 -15.45
CA SER A 14 -4.35 8.23 -15.59
C SER A 14 -3.33 7.85 -14.52
N SER A 15 -2.07 8.15 -14.80
CA SER A 15 -0.98 8.12 -13.86
C SER A 15 -0.26 9.47 -13.84
N LYS A 16 0.27 9.86 -12.68
CA LYS A 16 1.00 11.12 -12.50
C LYS A 16 2.27 10.87 -11.71
N TYR A 17 3.37 11.43 -12.20
CA TYR A 17 4.65 11.48 -11.50
C TYR A 17 5.29 12.85 -11.79
N ASP A 18 5.87 13.46 -10.76
CA ASP A 18 6.61 14.71 -10.89
C ASP A 18 8.09 14.46 -10.57
N PRO A 19 9.00 14.57 -11.57
CA PRO A 19 10.42 14.39 -11.34
C PRO A 19 11.04 15.42 -10.38
N ALA A 20 10.42 16.59 -10.21
CA ALA A 20 10.87 17.61 -9.26
C ALA A 20 10.47 17.29 -7.81
N ALA A 21 9.47 16.41 -7.61
CA ALA A 21 8.96 15.99 -6.32
C ALA A 21 9.04 14.46 -6.16
N ARG A 22 10.22 13.87 -6.38
CA ARG A 22 10.43 12.40 -6.40
C ARG A 22 9.93 11.71 -5.15
N ALA A 23 10.14 12.31 -3.97
CA ALA A 23 9.69 11.76 -2.69
C ALA A 23 8.16 11.68 -2.55
N ALA A 24 7.40 12.45 -3.34
CA ALA A 24 5.95 12.33 -3.42
C ALA A 24 5.50 11.06 -4.17
N GLY A 25 6.42 10.35 -4.83
CA GLY A 25 6.15 9.12 -5.55
C GLY A 25 5.25 9.30 -6.76
N ALA A 26 4.33 8.35 -6.98
CA ALA A 26 3.43 8.35 -8.12
C ALA A 26 1.96 8.23 -7.67
N GLY A 27 1.06 8.85 -8.44
CA GLY A 27 -0.39 8.75 -8.28
C GLY A 27 -1.04 8.02 -9.45
N PHE A 28 -2.04 7.21 -9.16
CA PHE A 28 -2.81 6.43 -10.12
C PHE A 28 -4.30 6.68 -9.87
N LEU A 29 -5.01 7.16 -10.90
CA LEU A 29 -6.46 7.35 -10.86
C LEU A 29 -7.13 6.15 -11.52
N TYR A 30 -7.93 5.41 -10.77
CA TYR A 30 -8.75 4.32 -11.25
C TYR A 30 -10.22 4.70 -11.29
N VAL A 31 -10.97 4.07 -12.18
CA VAL A 31 -12.43 4.12 -12.24
C VAL A 31 -12.98 2.71 -12.05
N LEU A 32 -14.10 2.59 -11.36
CA LEU A 32 -14.82 1.32 -11.20
C LEU A 32 -15.97 1.27 -12.19
N LYS A 33 -16.06 0.17 -12.94
CA LYS A 33 -17.15 -0.07 -13.91
C LYS A 33 -18.51 -0.04 -13.19
N GLY A 34 -19.43 0.75 -13.74
CA GLY A 34 -20.77 0.91 -13.16
C GLY A 34 -20.88 1.90 -12.00
N HIS A 35 -19.75 2.49 -11.55
CA HIS A 35 -19.69 3.43 -10.43
C HIS A 35 -18.90 4.70 -10.79
N PRO A 36 -19.41 5.52 -11.75
CA PRO A 36 -18.73 6.74 -12.19
C PRO A 36 -18.68 7.82 -11.09
N GLU A 37 -19.52 7.70 -10.07
CA GLU A 37 -19.57 8.59 -8.90
C GLU A 37 -18.33 8.46 -8.00
N LEU A 38 -17.58 7.35 -8.10
CA LEU A 38 -16.41 7.12 -7.27
C LEU A 38 -15.15 7.73 -7.89
N THR A 39 -14.43 8.50 -7.10
CA THR A 39 -13.05 8.91 -7.39
C THR A 39 -12.09 8.03 -6.59
N ILE A 40 -11.26 7.24 -7.28
CA ILE A 40 -10.37 6.26 -6.65
C ILE A 40 -8.93 6.61 -7.00
N ASN A 41 -8.20 7.16 -6.05
CA ASN A 41 -6.78 7.50 -6.19
C ASN A 41 -5.92 6.54 -5.39
N VAL A 42 -4.84 6.05 -5.99
CA VAL A 42 -3.79 5.29 -5.32
C VAL A 42 -2.48 6.06 -5.43
N PHE A 43 -1.88 6.42 -4.30
CA PHE A 43 -0.59 7.08 -4.23
C PHE A 43 0.43 6.09 -3.69
N VAL A 44 1.58 6.00 -4.35
CA VAL A 44 2.68 5.11 -3.95
C VAL A 44 3.94 5.94 -3.80
N TYR A 45 4.47 6.03 -2.59
CA TYR A 45 5.63 6.88 -2.26
C TYR A 45 6.56 6.19 -1.26
N PRO A 46 7.86 6.53 -1.23
CA PRO A 46 8.84 5.81 -0.43
C PRO A 46 8.59 5.94 1.07
N ALA A 47 8.74 4.83 1.79
CA ALA A 47 8.67 4.78 3.24
C ALA A 47 10.00 4.34 3.87
N GLY A 48 10.86 3.71 3.07
CA GLY A 48 12.09 3.09 3.56
C GLY A 48 11.84 1.82 4.38
N GLN A 49 12.93 1.27 4.91
CA GLN A 49 12.87 0.07 5.74
C GLN A 49 12.51 0.47 7.17
N LYS A 50 11.31 0.12 7.59
CA LYS A 50 10.76 0.39 8.93
C LYS A 50 10.12 -0.87 9.50
N GLU A 51 10.00 -0.92 10.82
CA GLU A 51 9.11 -1.87 11.49
C GLU A 51 7.65 -1.53 11.10
N SER A 52 6.85 -2.57 10.82
CA SER A 52 5.52 -2.41 10.19
C SER A 52 4.56 -1.53 11.00
N ALA A 53 4.48 -1.71 12.32
CA ALA A 53 3.57 -0.92 13.15
C ALA A 53 3.99 0.55 13.20
N ARG A 54 5.31 0.82 13.27
CA ARG A 54 5.85 2.16 13.21
C ARG A 54 5.61 2.81 11.84
N ALA A 55 5.81 2.05 10.75
CA ALA A 55 5.53 2.55 9.40
C ALA A 55 4.07 3.01 9.27
N ILE A 56 3.11 2.21 9.74
CA ILE A 56 1.69 2.58 9.68
C ILE A 56 1.40 3.80 10.57
N ALA A 57 1.94 3.86 11.79
CA ALA A 57 1.73 5.01 12.68
C ALA A 57 2.28 6.31 12.08
N ASP A 58 3.54 6.30 11.58
CA ASP A 58 4.18 7.44 10.94
C ASP A 58 3.39 7.87 9.69
N GLY A 59 3.02 6.91 8.83
CA GLY A 59 2.31 7.19 7.60
C GLY A 59 0.89 7.72 7.83
N MET A 60 0.17 7.25 8.85
CA MET A 60 -1.14 7.77 9.22
C MET A 60 -1.04 9.18 9.82
N ALA A 61 0.02 9.47 10.57
CA ALA A 61 0.29 10.83 11.05
C ALA A 61 0.53 11.79 9.88
N GLY A 62 1.35 11.40 8.90
CA GLY A 62 1.56 12.16 7.66
C GLY A 62 0.27 12.35 6.86
N PHE A 63 -0.55 11.29 6.75
CA PHE A 63 -1.83 11.38 6.05
C PHE A 63 -2.77 12.40 6.71
N ARG A 64 -2.87 12.43 8.05
CA ARG A 64 -3.65 13.44 8.77
C ARG A 64 -3.09 14.85 8.59
N ALA A 65 -1.77 15.01 8.55
CA ALA A 65 -1.14 16.28 8.27
C ALA A 65 -1.49 16.80 6.85
N ASP A 66 -1.48 15.93 5.83
CA ASP A 66 -1.92 16.26 4.46
C ASP A 66 -3.39 16.73 4.44
N LEU A 67 -4.26 16.05 5.18
CA LEU A 67 -5.68 16.41 5.28
C LEU A 67 -5.88 17.77 5.97
N ALA A 68 -5.16 18.02 7.07
CA ALA A 68 -5.19 19.32 7.75
C ALA A 68 -4.68 20.45 6.85
N ALA A 69 -3.61 20.19 6.07
CA ALA A 69 -3.10 21.16 5.09
C ALA A 69 -4.12 21.42 3.98
N ALA A 70 -4.87 20.41 3.53
CA ALA A 70 -5.94 20.58 2.53
C ALA A 70 -7.10 21.44 3.04
N VAL A 71 -7.47 21.32 4.32
CA VAL A 71 -8.47 22.21 4.97
C VAL A 71 -7.90 23.63 5.06
N SER A 72 -6.68 23.80 5.57
CA SER A 72 -6.04 25.12 5.71
C SER A 72 -5.81 25.81 4.36
N GLY A 73 -5.59 25.03 3.30
CA GLY A 73 -5.40 25.52 1.92
C GLY A 73 -6.71 25.75 1.15
N GLY A 74 -7.89 25.56 1.78
CA GLY A 74 -9.19 25.80 1.16
C GLY A 74 -9.62 24.74 0.13
N THR A 75 -9.00 23.55 0.12
CA THR A 75 -9.47 22.42 -0.71
C THR A 75 -10.75 21.81 -0.12
N TYR A 76 -10.84 21.80 1.20
CA TYR A 76 -12.03 21.40 1.97
C TYR A 76 -12.46 22.54 2.87
N ALA A 77 -13.77 22.85 2.86
CA ALA A 77 -14.35 23.75 3.83
C ALA A 77 -14.36 23.12 5.23
N GLU A 78 -14.60 21.81 5.29
CA GLU A 78 -14.69 21.06 6.55
C GLU A 78 -14.25 19.60 6.34
N LEU A 79 -13.68 18.99 7.40
CA LEU A 79 -13.32 17.58 7.44
C LEU A 79 -13.62 17.02 8.83
N HIS A 80 -14.40 15.94 8.88
CA HIS A 80 -14.69 15.17 10.08
C HIS A 80 -14.18 13.75 9.97
N GLU A 81 -13.28 13.33 10.88
CA GLU A 81 -12.89 11.93 11.02
C GLU A 81 -14.00 11.16 11.76
N LEU A 82 -14.55 10.12 11.10
CA LEU A 82 -15.58 9.26 11.68
C LEU A 82 -14.99 8.10 12.49
N GLY A 83 -13.72 7.78 12.24
CA GLY A 83 -13.01 6.74 12.97
C GLY A 83 -11.96 6.04 12.13
N THR A 84 -11.10 5.34 12.83
CA THR A 84 -9.97 4.57 12.29
C THR A 84 -10.13 3.11 12.66
N GLN A 85 -9.74 2.21 11.74
CA GLN A 85 -9.73 0.77 12.01
C GLN A 85 -8.55 0.09 11.32
N ARG A 86 -8.04 -0.97 11.93
CA ARG A 86 -7.04 -1.85 11.31
C ARG A 86 -7.63 -2.45 10.02
N PHE A 87 -6.86 -2.39 8.95
CA PHE A 87 -7.26 -2.89 7.64
C PHE A 87 -6.07 -3.57 6.97
N GLU A 88 -5.94 -4.87 7.21
CA GLU A 88 -4.84 -5.65 6.65
C GLU A 88 -5.24 -6.36 5.38
N LEU A 89 -4.28 -6.50 4.47
CA LEU A 89 -4.40 -7.40 3.34
C LEU A 89 -3.65 -8.68 3.67
N GLY A 90 -4.38 -9.77 3.82
CA GLY A 90 -3.83 -11.10 4.03
C GLY A 90 -3.60 -11.80 2.71
N ILE A 91 -2.51 -12.57 2.62
CA ILE A 91 -2.41 -13.63 1.61
C ILE A 91 -3.10 -14.85 2.19
N VAL A 92 -3.93 -15.51 1.39
CA VAL A 92 -4.48 -16.82 1.77
C VAL A 92 -3.33 -17.82 1.69
N VAL A 93 -2.72 -18.12 2.83
CA VAL A 93 -1.75 -19.21 2.93
C VAL A 93 -2.52 -20.49 3.20
N GLU A 94 -2.28 -21.53 2.39
CA GLU A 94 -2.87 -22.84 2.67
C GLU A 94 -2.45 -23.32 4.07
N PRO A 95 -3.39 -23.75 4.90
CA PRO A 95 -3.08 -24.22 6.24
C PRO A 95 -2.20 -25.46 6.14
N ALA A 96 -1.25 -25.58 7.07
CA ALA A 96 -0.40 -26.78 7.14
C ALA A 96 -1.27 -28.04 7.24
N PRO A 97 -0.90 -29.14 6.59
CA PRO A 97 -1.61 -30.41 6.67
C PRO A 97 -1.87 -30.83 8.13
N LYS A 98 -2.99 -31.48 8.41
CA LYS A 98 -3.34 -31.91 9.78
C LYS A 98 -2.26 -32.75 10.43
N ALA A 99 -1.57 -33.58 9.64
CA ALA A 99 -0.47 -34.45 10.07
C ALA A 99 0.90 -33.73 10.20
N ALA A 100 0.97 -32.43 9.90
CA ALA A 100 2.23 -31.67 9.98
C ALA A 100 2.73 -31.57 11.42
N SER A 101 4.04 -31.56 11.59
CA SER A 101 4.70 -31.38 12.89
C SER A 101 4.39 -30.00 13.49
N ALA A 102 4.67 -29.82 14.78
CA ALA A 102 4.54 -28.54 15.43
C ALA A 102 5.47 -27.47 14.77
N LEU A 103 6.65 -27.89 14.34
CA LEU A 103 7.60 -27.02 13.64
C LEU A 103 7.06 -26.59 12.28
N ASP A 104 6.52 -27.52 11.47
CA ASP A 104 5.96 -27.19 10.16
C ASP A 104 4.80 -26.18 10.28
N LYS A 105 3.93 -26.37 11.28
CA LYS A 105 2.85 -25.43 11.57
C LYS A 105 3.37 -24.05 11.96
N ALA A 106 4.43 -24.00 12.77
CA ALA A 106 5.06 -22.75 13.17
C ALA A 106 5.75 -22.03 11.99
N LEU A 107 6.37 -22.78 11.08
CA LEU A 107 6.97 -22.24 9.85
C LEU A 107 5.90 -21.66 8.92
N VAL A 108 4.82 -22.38 8.65
CA VAL A 108 3.70 -21.87 7.84
C VAL A 108 3.10 -20.60 8.45
N ALA A 109 2.89 -20.59 9.76
CA ALA A 109 2.40 -19.40 10.45
C ALA A 109 3.38 -18.21 10.35
N ALA A 110 4.69 -18.46 10.44
CA ALA A 110 5.72 -17.44 10.29
C ALA A 110 5.77 -16.84 8.88
N ILE A 111 5.58 -17.67 7.85
CA ILE A 111 5.47 -17.23 6.45
C ILE A 111 4.22 -16.37 6.27
N ALA A 112 3.06 -16.85 6.74
CA ALA A 112 1.80 -16.12 6.66
C ALA A 112 1.89 -14.74 7.31
N GLU A 113 2.51 -14.67 8.49
CA GLU A 113 2.71 -13.39 9.21
C GLU A 113 3.63 -12.45 8.46
N ALA A 114 4.76 -12.95 7.92
CA ALA A 114 5.72 -12.13 7.19
C ALA A 114 5.20 -11.63 5.83
N GLN A 115 4.17 -12.29 5.28
CA GLN A 115 3.53 -11.90 4.01
C GLN A 115 2.33 -10.98 4.20
N ARG A 116 1.91 -10.70 5.43
CA ARG A 116 0.83 -9.73 5.67
C ARG A 116 1.22 -8.34 5.22
N VAL A 117 0.28 -7.64 4.60
CA VAL A 117 0.42 -6.23 4.29
C VAL A 117 -0.33 -5.45 5.36
N PRO A 118 0.37 -4.85 6.34
CA PRO A 118 -0.26 -4.08 7.39
C PRO A 118 -0.87 -2.82 6.81
N GLY A 119 -2.02 -2.41 7.36
CA GLY A 119 -2.71 -1.21 6.91
C GLY A 119 -3.75 -0.72 7.91
N GLU A 120 -4.20 0.50 7.67
CA GLU A 120 -5.21 1.19 8.45
C GLU A 120 -6.18 1.92 7.52
N LYS A 121 -7.46 1.91 7.89
CA LYS A 121 -8.56 2.63 7.23
C LYS A 121 -8.98 3.80 8.09
N LEU A 122 -9.11 4.99 7.48
CA LEU A 122 -9.67 6.20 8.05
C LEU A 122 -10.95 6.56 7.29
N ARG A 123 -12.08 6.66 7.99
CA ARG A 123 -13.35 7.10 7.43
C ARG A 123 -13.56 8.58 7.72
N MET A 124 -14.05 9.33 6.73
CA MET A 124 -14.19 10.78 6.80
C MET A 124 -15.45 11.24 6.11
N GLU A 125 -15.99 12.34 6.61
CA GLU A 125 -16.94 13.21 5.90
C GLU A 125 -16.24 14.52 5.59
N LEU A 126 -16.54 15.06 4.41
CA LEU A 126 -15.91 16.26 3.88
C LEU A 126 -16.99 17.23 3.40
N ARG A 127 -16.66 18.51 3.43
CA ARG A 127 -17.37 19.53 2.67
C ARG A 127 -16.40 20.15 1.67
N LEU A 128 -16.75 20.10 0.40
CA LEU A 128 -15.90 20.61 -0.68
C LEU A 128 -16.05 22.10 -0.82
N ASP A 129 -14.96 22.83 -0.86
CA ASP A 129 -14.94 24.27 -1.14
C ASP A 129 -14.75 24.50 -2.66
N PRO A 130 -15.43 25.47 -3.31
CA PRO A 130 -16.37 26.48 -2.76
C PRO A 130 -17.84 26.02 -2.73
N GLU A 131 -18.18 24.83 -3.21
CA GLU A 131 -19.57 24.40 -3.44
C GLU A 131 -20.27 24.00 -2.14
N ASP A 132 -19.53 23.90 -1.04
CA ASP A 132 -20.00 23.41 0.27
C ASP A 132 -20.75 22.08 0.17
N ALA A 133 -20.38 21.26 -0.83
CA ALA A 133 -21.02 19.99 -1.11
C ALA A 133 -20.55 18.88 -0.17
N PRO A 134 -21.47 18.17 0.49
CA PRO A 134 -21.09 17.05 1.36
C PRO A 134 -20.54 15.87 0.53
N ALA A 135 -19.43 15.32 0.98
CA ALA A 135 -18.80 14.15 0.37
C ALA A 135 -18.36 13.12 1.42
N ARG A 136 -18.39 11.86 1.06
CA ARG A 136 -17.78 10.76 1.82
C ARG A 136 -16.40 10.46 1.30
N SER A 137 -15.47 10.15 2.18
CA SER A 137 -14.13 9.75 1.80
C SER A 137 -13.59 8.70 2.76
N ASN A 138 -13.07 7.59 2.20
CA ASN A 138 -12.28 6.63 2.93
C ASN A 138 -10.83 6.69 2.46
N GLY A 139 -9.92 6.82 3.42
CA GLY A 139 -8.49 6.72 3.20
C GLY A 139 -7.96 5.42 3.77
N TYR A 140 -7.10 4.76 3.00
CA TYR A 140 -6.40 3.56 3.44
C TYR A 140 -4.92 3.80 3.29
N LEU A 141 -4.15 3.38 4.28
CA LEU A 141 -2.70 3.40 4.21
C LEU A 141 -2.18 1.99 4.45
N PHE A 142 -1.27 1.54 3.59
CA PHE A 142 -0.57 0.26 3.72
C PHE A 142 0.92 0.47 3.62
N TYR A 143 1.69 -0.39 4.30
CA TYR A 143 3.12 -0.49 4.14
C TYR A 143 3.46 -1.78 3.38
N LYS A 144 3.97 -1.64 2.15
CA LYS A 144 4.26 -2.75 1.24
C LYS A 144 5.50 -2.43 0.41
N GLN A 145 6.42 -3.39 0.24
CA GLN A 145 7.58 -3.27 -0.66
C GLN A 145 8.46 -2.03 -0.39
N LEU A 146 8.60 -1.59 0.88
CA LEU A 146 9.31 -0.39 1.34
C LEU A 146 8.60 0.93 1.01
N TYR A 147 7.34 0.89 0.59
CA TYR A 147 6.54 2.05 0.21
C TYR A 147 5.25 2.13 1.00
N TYR A 148 4.75 3.34 1.12
CA TYR A 148 3.36 3.59 1.46
C TYR A 148 2.48 3.46 0.22
N PHE A 149 1.38 2.73 0.37
CA PHE A 149 0.28 2.68 -0.59
C PHE A 149 -0.91 3.38 0.05
N LYS A 150 -1.17 4.61 -0.34
CA LYS A 150 -2.31 5.41 0.13
C LYS A 150 -3.43 5.32 -0.88
N VAL A 151 -4.52 4.64 -0.54
CA VAL A 151 -5.73 4.61 -1.37
C VAL A 151 -6.72 5.62 -0.82
N ARG A 152 -7.28 6.45 -1.68
CA ARG A 152 -8.34 7.36 -1.33
C ARG A 152 -9.51 7.16 -2.25
N VAL A 153 -10.67 6.84 -1.68
CA VAL A 153 -11.94 6.73 -2.38
C VAL A 153 -12.86 7.82 -1.88
N SER A 154 -13.47 8.57 -2.79
CA SER A 154 -14.38 9.65 -2.45
C SER A 154 -15.59 9.66 -3.38
N ALA A 155 -16.74 10.09 -2.89
CA ALA A 155 -17.95 10.31 -3.66
C ALA A 155 -18.77 11.44 -3.04
N ALA A 156 -19.60 12.11 -3.83
CA ALA A 156 -20.60 13.03 -3.29
C ALA A 156 -21.61 12.25 -2.42
N ALA A 157 -21.99 12.81 -1.29
CA ALA A 157 -22.79 12.09 -0.30
C ALA A 157 -24.21 11.74 -0.78
N GLN A 158 -24.75 12.50 -1.74
CA GLN A 158 -26.05 12.23 -2.36
C GLN A 158 -26.04 11.09 -3.38
N ASP A 159 -24.88 10.77 -3.97
CA ASP A 159 -24.79 9.83 -5.09
C ASP A 159 -24.75 8.37 -4.62
N ILE A 160 -24.31 8.13 -3.38
CA ILE A 160 -24.16 6.78 -2.84
C ILE A 160 -24.42 6.73 -1.34
N GLY A 161 -25.16 5.72 -0.88
CA GLY A 161 -25.39 5.48 0.55
C GLY A 161 -24.11 5.05 1.30
N PRO A 162 -24.02 5.28 2.62
CA PRO A 162 -22.80 5.06 3.40
C PRO A 162 -22.30 3.61 3.36
N ASP A 163 -23.18 2.63 3.49
CA ASP A 163 -22.80 1.22 3.53
C ASP A 163 -22.30 0.70 2.16
N ALA A 164 -22.97 1.13 1.08
CA ALA A 164 -22.55 0.81 -0.28
C ALA A 164 -21.19 1.46 -0.61
N PHE A 165 -21.02 2.74 -0.24
CA PHE A 165 -19.75 3.44 -0.37
C PHE A 165 -18.62 2.73 0.38
N ASP A 166 -18.86 2.35 1.64
CA ASP A 166 -17.85 1.69 2.48
C ASP A 166 -17.42 0.35 1.88
N THR A 167 -18.39 -0.43 1.37
CA THR A 167 -18.15 -1.71 0.70
C THR A 167 -17.30 -1.57 -0.57
N LEU A 168 -17.64 -0.62 -1.45
CA LEU A 168 -16.91 -0.39 -2.70
C LEU A 168 -15.52 0.20 -2.44
N ALA A 169 -15.37 1.06 -1.45
CA ALA A 169 -14.09 1.60 -1.04
C ALA A 169 -13.16 0.51 -0.50
N ASP A 170 -13.66 -0.40 0.33
CA ASP A 170 -12.92 -1.56 0.83
C ASP A 170 -12.52 -2.50 -0.33
N GLN A 171 -13.42 -2.74 -1.28
CA GLN A 171 -13.12 -3.53 -2.49
C GLN A 171 -12.00 -2.89 -3.31
N ALA A 172 -12.02 -1.57 -3.51
CA ALA A 172 -10.97 -0.85 -4.23
C ALA A 172 -9.60 -1.05 -3.57
N ALA A 173 -9.50 -0.87 -2.25
CA ALA A 173 -8.26 -1.06 -1.51
C ALA A 173 -7.76 -2.51 -1.61
N ARG A 174 -8.65 -3.50 -1.40
CA ARG A 174 -8.31 -4.94 -1.47
C ARG A 174 -7.91 -5.40 -2.87
N THR A 175 -8.40 -4.76 -3.91
CA THR A 175 -8.12 -5.14 -5.30
C THR A 175 -6.88 -4.42 -5.85
N LEU A 176 -6.76 -3.11 -5.62
CA LEU A 176 -5.72 -2.30 -6.27
C LEU A 176 -4.37 -2.40 -5.57
N VAL A 177 -4.33 -2.45 -4.24
CA VAL A 177 -3.05 -2.49 -3.51
C VAL A 177 -2.22 -3.75 -3.80
N PRO A 178 -2.80 -4.96 -3.85
CA PRO A 178 -2.03 -6.13 -4.29
C PRO A 178 -1.60 -6.08 -5.76
N ALA A 179 -2.42 -5.48 -6.64
CA ALA A 179 -2.17 -5.44 -8.07
C ALA A 179 -1.06 -4.47 -8.48
N ILE A 180 -0.95 -3.32 -7.80
CA ILE A 180 0.12 -2.36 -8.07
C ILE A 180 1.40 -2.87 -7.39
N GLN A 181 2.47 -3.00 -8.18
CA GLN A 181 3.76 -3.52 -7.73
C GLN A 181 4.83 -2.44 -7.74
N VAL A 182 5.71 -2.48 -6.74
CA VAL A 182 6.97 -1.77 -6.75
C VAL A 182 8.09 -2.80 -6.86
N THR A 183 9.01 -2.58 -7.77
CA THR A 183 10.26 -3.33 -7.83
C THR A 183 11.39 -2.41 -7.42
N ASN A 184 12.12 -2.79 -6.38
CA ASN A 184 13.28 -2.07 -5.90
C ASN A 184 14.52 -2.59 -6.61
N VAL A 185 15.33 -1.69 -7.16
CA VAL A 185 16.54 -2.05 -7.91
C VAL A 185 17.77 -1.52 -7.20
N GLY A 186 18.75 -2.37 -6.99
CA GLY A 186 20.04 -1.99 -6.40
C GLY A 186 20.23 -2.43 -4.95
N GLY A 187 20.49 -1.50 -4.02
CA GLY A 187 21.03 -1.77 -2.69
C GLY A 187 20.24 -2.72 -1.77
N CYS A 188 18.97 -2.92 -1.99
CA CYS A 188 18.16 -3.84 -1.18
C CYS A 188 18.21 -5.32 -1.66
N ALA A 189 18.88 -5.61 -2.76
CA ALA A 189 18.95 -6.97 -3.32
C ALA A 189 19.88 -7.92 -2.53
N THR A 190 20.67 -7.41 -1.59
CA THR A 190 21.57 -8.20 -0.75
C THR A 190 21.10 -8.16 0.70
N PRO A 191 20.27 -9.12 1.14
CA PRO A 191 19.77 -9.13 2.50
C PRO A 191 20.85 -9.57 3.50
N THR A 192 20.82 -8.98 4.70
CA THR A 192 21.58 -9.46 5.86
C THR A 192 20.64 -10.19 6.79
N ILE A 193 20.84 -11.50 6.95
CA ILE A 193 20.04 -12.33 7.86
C ILE A 193 20.80 -12.48 9.18
N GLN A 194 20.15 -12.13 10.27
CA GLN A 194 20.69 -12.24 11.62
C GLN A 194 20.06 -13.45 12.32
N ILE A 195 20.90 -14.37 12.77
CA ILE A 195 20.49 -15.56 13.52
C ILE A 195 21.19 -15.53 14.87
N ASP A 196 20.44 -15.77 15.95
CA ASP A 196 21.03 -15.92 17.28
C ASP A 196 21.90 -17.19 17.33
N PRO A 197 23.23 -17.07 17.51
CA PRO A 197 24.13 -18.24 17.50
C PRO A 197 23.93 -19.14 18.74
N ASN A 198 23.30 -18.63 19.79
CA ASN A 198 23.02 -19.37 21.03
C ASN A 198 21.58 -19.92 21.08
N GLY A 199 20.76 -19.63 20.04
CA GLY A 199 19.39 -20.09 19.94
C GLY A 199 19.29 -21.60 19.64
N LYS A 200 18.13 -22.19 19.96
CA LYS A 200 17.82 -23.56 19.55
C LYS A 200 17.70 -23.65 18.02
N PRO A 201 18.03 -24.80 17.39
CA PRO A 201 17.92 -24.98 15.94
C PRO A 201 16.56 -24.58 15.36
N GLU A 202 15.46 -24.90 16.07
CA GLU A 202 14.11 -24.57 15.64
C GLU A 202 13.86 -23.05 15.65
N GLN A 203 14.44 -22.34 16.62
CA GLN A 203 14.36 -20.88 16.69
C GLN A 203 15.17 -20.23 15.56
N ALA A 204 16.35 -20.74 15.28
CA ALA A 204 17.19 -20.31 14.15
C ALA A 204 16.46 -20.52 12.82
N ALA A 205 15.79 -21.65 12.62
CA ALA A 205 14.99 -21.93 11.43
C ALA A 205 13.83 -20.93 11.27
N LEU A 206 13.11 -20.61 12.35
CA LEU A 206 12.03 -19.63 12.35
C LEU A 206 12.54 -18.21 12.04
N GLN A 207 13.68 -17.80 12.61
CA GLN A 207 14.31 -16.51 12.32
C GLN A 207 14.71 -16.41 10.85
N LEU A 208 15.33 -17.45 10.30
CA LEU A 208 15.72 -17.52 8.90
C LEU A 208 14.51 -17.37 7.98
N VAL A 209 13.46 -18.15 8.21
CA VAL A 209 12.25 -18.12 7.39
C VAL A 209 11.58 -16.74 7.45
N ARG A 210 11.40 -16.17 8.64
CA ARG A 210 10.79 -14.84 8.80
C ARG A 210 11.57 -13.77 8.05
N GLN A 211 12.90 -13.71 8.25
CA GLN A 211 13.73 -12.69 7.62
C GLN A 211 13.78 -12.88 6.10
N SER A 212 13.96 -14.12 5.61
CA SER A 212 13.94 -14.39 4.17
C SER A 212 12.63 -14.00 3.52
N THR A 213 11.49 -14.32 4.13
CA THR A 213 10.16 -13.96 3.62
C THR A 213 9.95 -12.44 3.63
N LEU A 214 10.40 -11.75 4.69
CA LEU A 214 10.35 -10.30 4.76
C LEU A 214 11.16 -9.65 3.62
N TYR A 215 12.39 -10.09 3.41
CA TYR A 215 13.25 -9.58 2.33
C TYR A 215 12.68 -9.88 0.93
N GLN A 216 12.10 -11.06 0.73
CA GLN A 216 11.37 -11.35 -0.51
C GLN A 216 10.19 -10.39 -0.70
N GLY A 217 9.50 -10.03 0.39
CA GLY A 217 8.42 -9.05 0.40
C GLY A 217 8.85 -7.64 -0.04
N PHE A 218 10.14 -7.29 0.06
CA PHE A 218 10.66 -6.01 -0.45
C PHE A 218 10.73 -5.94 -1.98
N ASN A 219 10.59 -7.08 -2.66
CA ASN A 219 10.63 -7.17 -4.12
C ASN A 219 11.87 -6.52 -4.72
N CYS A 220 13.06 -6.95 -4.25
CA CYS A 220 14.35 -6.40 -4.66
C CYS A 220 14.96 -7.19 -5.82
N SER A 221 15.49 -6.49 -6.81
CA SER A 221 16.19 -7.02 -7.97
C SER A 221 17.55 -6.33 -8.14
N ARG A 222 18.51 -6.99 -8.79
CA ARG A 222 19.83 -6.37 -9.07
C ARG A 222 19.73 -5.30 -10.15
N SER A 223 18.85 -5.53 -11.15
CA SER A 223 18.60 -4.63 -12.27
C SER A 223 17.13 -4.68 -12.67
N ALA A 224 16.68 -3.71 -13.46
CA ALA A 224 15.34 -3.71 -14.05
C ALA A 224 15.14 -4.89 -15.01
N ALA A 225 16.21 -5.33 -15.71
CA ALA A 225 16.16 -6.49 -16.58
C ALA A 225 15.93 -7.78 -15.80
N ASP A 226 16.65 -7.95 -14.64
CA ASP A 226 16.43 -9.10 -13.76
C ASP A 226 15.02 -9.13 -13.17
N ALA A 227 14.40 -7.97 -13.02
CA ALA A 227 13.02 -7.84 -12.54
C ALA A 227 11.98 -8.25 -13.59
N GLY A 228 12.37 -8.45 -14.84
CA GLY A 228 11.45 -8.81 -15.92
C GLY A 228 10.43 -7.71 -16.27
N ILE A 229 10.73 -6.44 -15.98
CA ILE A 229 9.83 -5.33 -16.27
C ILE A 229 9.91 -5.02 -17.75
N ASP A 230 8.86 -5.37 -18.49
CA ASP A 230 8.69 -4.97 -19.89
C ASP A 230 7.93 -3.65 -19.96
N ARG A 231 8.66 -2.57 -20.27
CA ARG A 231 8.10 -1.22 -20.42
C ARG A 231 7.25 -1.05 -21.69
N ALA A 232 7.42 -1.94 -22.64
CA ALA A 232 6.66 -1.94 -23.90
C ALA A 232 5.34 -2.72 -23.77
N ALA A 233 5.10 -3.43 -22.68
CA ALA A 233 3.84 -4.12 -22.44
C ALA A 233 2.72 -3.08 -22.31
N GLY A 234 1.86 -3.00 -23.34
CA GLY A 234 0.78 -2.01 -23.45
C GLY A 234 -0.42 -2.25 -22.51
N ASN A 235 -0.21 -2.93 -21.38
CA ASN A 235 -1.26 -3.32 -20.43
C ASN A 235 -1.03 -2.79 -18.98
N ALA A 236 -0.04 -1.92 -18.79
CA ALA A 236 0.26 -1.30 -17.50
C ALA A 236 0.99 0.03 -17.67
N ALA A 237 0.75 0.96 -16.76
CA ALA A 237 1.60 2.14 -16.59
C ALA A 237 2.86 1.75 -15.82
N VAL A 238 4.03 2.03 -16.41
CA VAL A 238 5.34 1.81 -15.77
C VAL A 238 5.97 3.16 -15.45
N ILE A 239 6.24 3.41 -14.16
CA ILE A 239 6.89 4.63 -13.69
C ILE A 239 8.21 4.25 -13.03
N GLU A 240 9.31 4.81 -13.53
CA GLU A 240 10.64 4.66 -12.94
C GLU A 240 11.03 5.92 -12.20
N ILE A 241 11.51 5.74 -10.98
CA ILE A 241 11.97 6.83 -10.13
C ILE A 241 13.35 6.46 -9.61
N ALA A 242 14.32 7.33 -9.87
CA ALA A 242 15.66 7.23 -9.28
C ALA A 242 15.65 8.01 -7.96
N TYR A 243 15.71 7.31 -6.85
CA TYR A 243 15.81 7.90 -5.52
C TYR A 243 17.27 8.05 -5.11
N ASP A 244 17.60 9.19 -4.50
CA ASP A 244 18.86 9.38 -3.80
C ASP A 244 18.77 8.87 -2.36
N ALA A 245 19.90 8.67 -1.69
CA ALA A 245 19.93 8.19 -0.31
C ALA A 245 19.11 9.08 0.66
N GLY A 246 19.07 10.40 0.40
CA GLY A 246 18.27 11.36 1.15
C GLY A 246 16.77 11.21 1.00
N ASP A 247 16.29 10.71 -0.14
CA ASP A 247 14.85 10.49 -0.39
C ASP A 247 14.26 9.38 0.50
N TRP A 248 15.13 8.48 1.04
CA TRP A 248 14.74 7.41 1.94
C TRP A 248 14.81 7.79 3.43
N ALA A 249 15.41 8.92 3.74
CA ALA A 249 15.68 9.35 5.11
C ALA A 249 14.55 10.17 5.74
N SER A 250 13.43 10.39 5.06
CA SER A 250 12.30 11.21 5.52
C SER A 250 10.99 10.43 5.54
N PRO A 251 10.08 10.84 6.34
CA PRO A 251 9.96 12.03 7.18
C PRO A 251 10.33 11.80 8.62
#